data_ee448c8c73358770f5f49e5468f5be5d
#
_entry.id   ee448c8c73358770f5f49e5468f5be5d
#
_cell.length_a   1.000
_cell.length_b   1.000
_cell.length_c   1.000
_cell.angle_alpha   90.00
_cell.angle_beta   90.00
_cell.angle_gamma   90.00
#
_symmetry.space_group_name_H-M   'P 1'
#
loop_
_entity.id
_entity.type
_entity.pdbx_description
1 polymer ?
#
loop_
_entity_poly.entity_id
_entity_poly.type
_entity_poly.pdbx_seq_one_letter_code
_entity_poly.pdbx_strand_id
1 'polypeptide(L)'
;MALDPSEAAGLPDELINLYTEAELALMAKLAEAIVAGIDTPEWEARQPAAMLRFRQQAQLLALQLQSQMPALVEGAVAGAAERGREAADEDLKALPKAPPVPLATPDRDRKTRAAIYAGQQVLSSVTARIPGAAGELHSQVTTQIIARSSGVRSGTRLDAAQQALDILTKRGVTGFRDSAGRNWSLASYIEMKSRTIVNQELRQGHTDRLLERGHNLVVVSSHSNPAPVCQPFEGQILSLDGETGTVIRPNATGGNAVKVKIKATMREATSAGFGHPNCSHAVTGYVPGASRTFETKPDPEGYAATQKQRAMERDIRDTRKQQAVAVTPQRKRELAARLKQQRAAIAAHTAQHDLKRRPNRERLGAR
;
A
#
# COMPACT_ATOMS: atom_id res chain seq x y z
N MET A 1 3.88 -24.23 8.29
CA MET A 1 4.60 -23.05 7.74
C MET A 1 4.00 -21.79 8.33
N ALA A 2 4.81 -20.77 8.63
CA ALA A 2 4.24 -19.50 9.09
C ALA A 2 3.41 -18.89 7.97
N LEU A 3 2.30 -18.24 8.31
CA LEU A 3 1.53 -17.40 7.39
C LEU A 3 2.47 -16.46 6.62
N ASP A 4 2.52 -16.57 5.31
CA ASP A 4 3.33 -15.67 4.47
C ASP A 4 2.44 -14.54 3.91
N PRO A 5 2.65 -13.27 4.30
CA PRO A 5 1.91 -12.14 3.74
C PRO A 5 2.01 -12.03 2.21
N SER A 6 3.00 -12.67 1.58
CA SER A 6 3.14 -12.68 0.12
C SER A 6 2.07 -13.52 -0.58
N GLU A 7 1.42 -14.46 0.13
CA GLU A 7 0.36 -15.31 -0.43
C GLU A 7 -0.91 -14.54 -0.83
N ALA A 8 -1.17 -13.43 -0.14
CA ALA A 8 -2.26 -12.52 -0.47
C ALA A 8 -1.82 -11.28 -1.25
N ALA A 9 -0.53 -11.17 -1.61
CA ALA A 9 0.03 -9.95 -2.20
C ALA A 9 -0.61 -9.57 -3.53
N GLY A 10 -1.08 -10.54 -4.32
CA GLY A 10 -1.75 -10.32 -5.61
C GLY A 10 -3.25 -10.00 -5.52
N LEU A 11 -3.90 -10.26 -4.40
CA LEU A 11 -5.36 -10.06 -4.26
C LEU A 11 -5.84 -8.62 -4.54
N PRO A 12 -5.11 -7.55 -4.15
CA PRO A 12 -5.53 -6.19 -4.45
C PRO A 12 -5.07 -5.68 -5.83
N ASP A 13 -4.40 -6.49 -6.66
CA ASP A 13 -3.70 -6.01 -7.84
C ASP A 13 -4.64 -5.44 -8.90
N GLU A 14 -5.80 -6.06 -9.13
CA GLU A 14 -6.80 -5.53 -10.09
C GLU A 14 -7.34 -4.17 -9.63
N LEU A 15 -7.61 -4.01 -8.35
CA LEU A 15 -8.05 -2.76 -7.75
C LEU A 15 -6.96 -1.67 -7.88
N ILE A 16 -5.70 -2.02 -7.62
CA ILE A 16 -4.56 -1.11 -7.76
C ILE A 16 -4.37 -0.69 -9.21
N ASN A 17 -4.47 -1.63 -10.16
CA ASN A 17 -4.35 -1.35 -11.58
C ASN A 17 -5.48 -0.44 -12.06
N LEU A 18 -6.73 -0.71 -11.70
CA LEU A 18 -7.88 0.12 -12.04
C LEU A 18 -7.64 1.60 -11.68
N TYR A 19 -7.21 1.88 -10.47
CA TYR A 19 -6.95 3.26 -10.03
C TYR A 19 -5.66 3.87 -10.61
N THR A 20 -4.66 3.05 -10.90
CA THR A 20 -3.43 3.53 -11.56
C THR A 20 -3.70 3.95 -12.99
N GLU A 21 -4.45 3.15 -13.74
CA GLU A 21 -4.87 3.46 -15.10
C GLU A 21 -5.75 4.71 -15.14
N ALA A 22 -6.67 4.84 -14.18
CA ALA A 22 -7.48 6.03 -14.03
C ALA A 22 -6.64 7.29 -13.76
N GLU A 23 -5.66 7.24 -12.86
CA GLU A 23 -4.75 8.36 -12.59
C GLU A 23 -3.96 8.75 -13.84
N LEU A 24 -3.40 7.78 -14.55
CA LEU A 24 -2.64 8.02 -15.79
C LEU A 24 -3.53 8.60 -16.90
N ALA A 25 -4.74 8.08 -17.07
CA ALA A 25 -5.70 8.60 -18.03
C ALA A 25 -6.09 10.06 -17.73
N LEU A 26 -6.32 10.39 -16.46
CA LEU A 26 -6.59 11.77 -16.05
C LEU A 26 -5.42 12.70 -16.33
N MET A 27 -4.19 12.26 -16.05
CA MET A 27 -2.97 13.02 -16.32
C MET A 27 -2.78 13.27 -17.83
N ALA A 28 -3.00 12.25 -18.66
CA ALA A 28 -2.90 12.37 -20.12
C ALA A 28 -3.96 13.35 -20.65
N LYS A 29 -5.22 13.22 -20.22
CA LYS A 29 -6.31 14.12 -20.61
C LYS A 29 -6.08 15.56 -20.16
N LEU A 30 -5.49 15.78 -18.99
CA LEU A 30 -5.07 17.11 -18.55
C LEU A 30 -4.00 17.69 -19.49
N ALA A 31 -2.97 16.91 -19.79
CA ALA A 31 -1.90 17.34 -20.72
C ALA A 31 -2.47 17.72 -22.08
N GLU A 32 -3.36 16.88 -22.65
CA GLU A 32 -4.07 17.15 -23.92
C GLU A 32 -4.90 18.46 -23.84
N ALA A 33 -5.69 18.62 -22.77
CA ALA A 33 -6.53 19.80 -22.59
C ALA A 33 -5.70 21.11 -22.49
N ILE A 34 -4.55 21.04 -21.82
CA ILE A 34 -3.63 22.18 -21.65
C ILE A 34 -2.91 22.56 -22.94
N VAL A 35 -2.41 21.56 -23.72
CA VAL A 35 -1.63 21.87 -24.91
C VAL A 35 -2.46 22.16 -26.15
N ALA A 36 -3.76 21.88 -26.12
CA ALA A 36 -4.66 22.13 -27.24
C ALA A 36 -4.70 23.62 -27.61
N GLY A 37 -4.10 23.97 -28.77
CA GLY A 37 -4.02 25.35 -29.26
C GLY A 37 -3.12 26.27 -28.43
N ILE A 38 -2.13 25.74 -27.72
CA ILE A 38 -1.29 26.48 -26.76
C ILE A 38 -0.52 27.65 -27.38
N ASP A 39 -0.22 27.57 -28.69
CA ASP A 39 0.49 28.60 -29.42
C ASP A 39 -0.44 29.66 -30.03
N THR A 40 -1.78 29.51 -29.88
CA THR A 40 -2.75 30.47 -30.41
C THR A 40 -2.99 31.62 -29.42
N PRO A 41 -3.31 32.85 -29.93
CA PRO A 41 -3.64 34.00 -29.06
C PRO A 41 -4.85 33.73 -28.15
N GLU A 42 -5.83 32.95 -28.64
CA GLU A 42 -7.10 32.64 -27.96
C GLU A 42 -6.96 31.53 -26.92
N TRP A 43 -5.79 30.93 -26.77
CA TRP A 43 -5.58 29.81 -25.87
C TRP A 43 -6.07 30.09 -24.43
N GLU A 44 -5.71 31.26 -23.89
CA GLU A 44 -6.10 31.64 -22.54
C GLU A 44 -7.63 31.76 -22.37
N ALA A 45 -8.29 32.41 -23.34
CA ALA A 45 -9.73 32.58 -23.34
C ALA A 45 -10.50 31.24 -23.44
N ARG A 46 -9.88 30.19 -23.99
CA ARG A 46 -10.48 28.86 -24.12
C ARG A 46 -10.33 27.99 -22.86
N GLN A 47 -9.47 28.33 -21.91
CA GLN A 47 -9.17 27.50 -20.75
C GLN A 47 -10.38 27.23 -19.83
N PRO A 48 -11.30 28.17 -19.56
CA PRO A 48 -12.51 27.86 -18.78
C PRO A 48 -13.36 26.74 -19.38
N ALA A 49 -13.54 26.75 -20.70
CA ALA A 49 -14.30 25.70 -21.40
C ALA A 49 -13.53 24.36 -21.42
N ALA A 50 -12.22 24.40 -21.57
CA ALA A 50 -11.36 23.21 -21.49
C ALA A 50 -11.41 22.57 -20.10
N MET A 51 -11.38 23.38 -19.03
CA MET A 51 -11.52 22.93 -17.65
C MET A 51 -12.86 22.23 -17.42
N LEU A 52 -13.95 22.80 -17.89
CA LEU A 52 -15.28 22.18 -17.74
C LEU A 52 -15.35 20.83 -18.43
N ARG A 53 -14.85 20.70 -19.66
CA ARG A 53 -14.77 19.42 -20.38
C ARG A 53 -13.90 18.39 -19.66
N PHE A 54 -12.75 18.82 -19.18
CA PHE A 54 -11.86 17.93 -18.40
C PHE A 54 -12.53 17.46 -17.09
N ARG A 55 -13.23 18.36 -16.38
CA ARG A 55 -14.01 17.99 -15.19
C ARG A 55 -15.12 16.99 -15.50
N GLN A 56 -15.84 17.15 -16.63
CA GLN A 56 -16.85 16.18 -17.08
C GLN A 56 -16.23 14.80 -17.36
N GLN A 57 -15.08 14.75 -18.04
CA GLN A 57 -14.35 13.49 -18.29
C GLN A 57 -13.90 12.83 -16.96
N ALA A 58 -13.44 13.62 -16.01
CA ALA A 58 -13.08 13.14 -14.67
C ALA A 58 -14.31 12.60 -13.91
N GLN A 59 -15.50 13.21 -14.10
CA GLN A 59 -16.75 12.72 -13.53
C GLN A 59 -17.15 11.35 -14.11
N LEU A 60 -17.07 11.17 -15.42
CA LEU A 60 -17.37 9.88 -16.06
C LEU A 60 -16.41 8.77 -15.57
N LEU A 61 -15.12 9.09 -15.44
CA LEU A 61 -14.14 8.17 -14.91
C LEU A 61 -14.41 7.82 -13.44
N ALA A 62 -14.80 8.80 -12.62
CA ALA A 62 -15.16 8.55 -11.22
C ALA A 62 -16.39 7.64 -11.10
N LEU A 63 -17.39 7.79 -11.95
CA LEU A 63 -18.56 6.90 -12.02
C LEU A 63 -18.17 5.48 -12.42
N GLN A 64 -17.28 5.32 -13.39
CA GLN A 64 -16.75 4.02 -13.79
C GLN A 64 -15.99 3.35 -12.63
N LEU A 65 -15.15 4.08 -11.92
CA LEU A 65 -14.45 3.56 -10.74
C LEU A 65 -15.44 3.13 -9.65
N GLN A 66 -16.47 3.94 -9.38
CA GLN A 66 -17.50 3.63 -8.39
C GLN A 66 -18.30 2.37 -8.73
N SER A 67 -18.51 2.07 -10.00
CA SER A 67 -19.22 0.86 -10.43
C SER A 67 -18.38 -0.42 -10.31
N GLN A 68 -17.07 -0.34 -10.51
CA GLN A 68 -16.18 -1.52 -10.52
C GLN A 68 -15.53 -1.81 -9.16
N MET A 69 -15.20 -0.77 -8.42
CA MET A 69 -14.46 -0.86 -7.14
C MET A 69 -15.12 -1.78 -6.10
N PRO A 70 -16.45 -1.78 -5.89
CA PRO A 70 -17.06 -2.58 -4.83
C PRO A 70 -16.79 -4.08 -4.95
N ALA A 71 -16.92 -4.65 -6.14
CA ALA A 71 -16.67 -6.06 -6.40
C ALA A 71 -15.19 -6.43 -6.21
N LEU A 72 -14.27 -5.55 -6.64
CA LEU A 72 -12.83 -5.75 -6.47
C LEU A 72 -12.40 -5.70 -5.00
N VAL A 73 -12.99 -4.80 -4.20
CA VAL A 73 -12.75 -4.75 -2.75
C VAL A 73 -13.27 -6.01 -2.08
N GLU A 74 -14.49 -6.43 -2.41
CA GLU A 74 -15.09 -7.65 -1.86
C GLU A 74 -14.25 -8.88 -2.17
N GLY A 75 -13.86 -9.08 -3.42
CA GLY A 75 -13.03 -10.21 -3.83
C GLY A 75 -11.66 -10.23 -3.14
N ALA A 76 -11.00 -9.08 -3.03
CA ALA A 76 -9.70 -8.98 -2.38
C ALA A 76 -9.78 -9.25 -0.87
N VAL A 77 -10.78 -8.71 -0.18
CA VAL A 77 -10.97 -8.85 1.27
C VAL A 77 -11.42 -10.26 1.65
N ALA A 78 -12.43 -10.79 0.95
CA ALA A 78 -12.93 -12.15 1.19
C ALA A 78 -11.86 -13.21 0.87
N GLY A 79 -11.15 -13.03 -0.26
CA GLY A 79 -10.04 -13.90 -0.64
C GLY A 79 -8.90 -13.89 0.38
N ALA A 80 -8.59 -12.73 0.97
CA ALA A 80 -7.58 -12.62 2.01
C ALA A 80 -7.99 -13.35 3.30
N ALA A 81 -9.24 -13.18 3.74
CA ALA A 81 -9.77 -13.88 4.91
C ALA A 81 -9.71 -15.39 4.72
N GLU A 82 -10.08 -15.91 3.54
CA GLU A 82 -10.04 -17.34 3.26
C GLU A 82 -8.61 -17.88 3.20
N ARG A 83 -7.68 -17.19 2.51
CA ARG A 83 -6.25 -17.55 2.51
C ARG A 83 -5.66 -17.61 3.91
N GLY A 84 -6.04 -16.66 4.78
CA GLY A 84 -5.64 -16.70 6.19
C GLY A 84 -6.12 -17.97 6.91
N ARG A 85 -7.34 -18.41 6.65
CA ARG A 85 -7.89 -19.66 7.23
C ARG A 85 -7.18 -20.89 6.71
N GLU A 86 -6.96 -20.97 5.40
CA GLU A 86 -6.19 -22.06 4.77
C GLU A 86 -4.79 -22.17 5.40
N ALA A 87 -4.09 -21.04 5.56
CA ALA A 87 -2.78 -21.01 6.19
C ALA A 87 -2.82 -21.47 7.66
N ALA A 88 -3.89 -21.11 8.42
CA ALA A 88 -4.05 -21.61 9.78
C ALA A 88 -4.29 -23.11 9.83
N ASP A 89 -5.11 -23.66 8.92
CA ASP A 89 -5.31 -25.12 8.84
C ASP A 89 -4.02 -25.85 8.46
N GLU A 90 -3.14 -25.26 7.65
CA GLU A 90 -1.80 -25.81 7.37
C GLU A 90 -0.87 -25.73 8.59
N ASP A 91 -0.85 -24.60 9.31
CA ASP A 91 -0.10 -24.47 10.56
C ASP A 91 -0.51 -25.54 11.58
N LEU A 92 -1.81 -25.76 11.73
CA LEU A 92 -2.36 -26.73 12.66
C LEU A 92 -1.99 -28.19 12.32
N LYS A 93 -1.78 -28.51 11.04
CA LYS A 93 -1.27 -29.86 10.65
C LYS A 93 0.15 -30.10 11.14
N ALA A 94 0.96 -29.07 11.25
CA ALA A 94 2.35 -29.13 11.70
C ALA A 94 2.51 -29.04 13.23
N LEU A 95 1.45 -28.66 13.95
CA LEU A 95 1.47 -28.51 15.41
C LEU A 95 0.95 -29.79 16.11
N PRO A 96 1.54 -30.16 17.27
CA PRO A 96 0.96 -31.19 18.12
C PRO A 96 -0.47 -30.81 18.52
N LYS A 97 -1.34 -31.82 18.69
CA LYS A 97 -2.69 -31.60 19.19
C LYS A 97 -2.63 -30.95 20.56
N ALA A 98 -2.97 -29.67 20.66
CA ALA A 98 -3.17 -29.03 21.94
C ALA A 98 -4.52 -29.48 22.56
N PRO A 99 -4.62 -29.57 23.88
CA PRO A 99 -5.92 -29.78 24.52
C PRO A 99 -6.82 -28.58 24.16
N PRO A 100 -8.08 -28.81 23.70
CA PRO A 100 -8.95 -27.73 23.30
C PRO A 100 -9.22 -26.79 24.49
N VAL A 101 -8.95 -25.53 24.33
CA VAL A 101 -9.37 -24.48 25.26
C VAL A 101 -10.74 -23.99 24.80
N PRO A 102 -11.74 -23.92 25.69
CA PRO A 102 -13.03 -23.32 25.36
C PRO A 102 -12.85 -21.85 25.05
N LEU A 103 -12.89 -21.47 23.78
CA LEU A 103 -12.72 -20.09 23.32
C LEU A 103 -14.02 -19.61 22.66
N ALA A 104 -14.28 -18.30 22.78
CA ALA A 104 -15.37 -17.68 22.05
C ALA A 104 -15.10 -17.76 20.55
N THR A 105 -16.03 -18.37 19.78
CA THR A 105 -15.93 -18.45 18.34
C THR A 105 -16.16 -17.05 17.73
N PRO A 106 -15.23 -16.52 16.97
CA PRO A 106 -15.41 -15.22 16.33
C PRO A 106 -16.57 -15.24 15.31
N ASP A 107 -17.37 -14.17 15.30
CA ASP A 107 -18.37 -13.95 14.23
C ASP A 107 -17.62 -13.45 12.97
N ARG A 108 -17.07 -14.40 12.25
CA ARG A 108 -16.24 -14.20 11.07
C ARG A 108 -16.96 -13.41 9.98
N ASP A 109 -18.15 -13.86 9.61
CA ASP A 109 -18.87 -13.29 8.48
C ASP A 109 -19.25 -11.84 8.71
N ARG A 110 -19.54 -11.49 9.95
CA ARG A 110 -19.79 -10.11 10.34
C ARG A 110 -18.53 -9.26 10.24
N LYS A 111 -17.37 -9.78 10.71
CA LYS A 111 -16.09 -9.06 10.64
C LYS A 111 -15.67 -8.81 9.20
N THR A 112 -15.67 -9.85 8.36
CA THR A 112 -15.29 -9.72 6.95
C THR A 112 -16.23 -8.77 6.19
N ARG A 113 -17.56 -8.85 6.40
CA ARG A 113 -18.51 -7.87 5.82
C ARG A 113 -18.22 -6.44 6.29
N ALA A 114 -17.92 -6.26 7.57
CA ALA A 114 -17.57 -4.93 8.10
C ALA A 114 -16.29 -4.37 7.45
N ALA A 115 -15.27 -5.19 7.23
CA ALA A 115 -14.03 -4.80 6.56
C ALA A 115 -14.26 -4.47 5.08
N ILE A 116 -15.08 -5.26 4.36
CA ILE A 116 -15.49 -4.97 2.97
C ILE A 116 -16.19 -3.60 2.93
N TYR A 117 -17.21 -3.41 3.76
CA TYR A 117 -17.94 -2.14 3.81
C TYR A 117 -17.03 -0.95 4.12
N ALA A 118 -16.19 -1.05 5.14
CA ALA A 118 -15.24 0.00 5.50
C ALA A 118 -14.27 0.33 4.35
N GLY A 119 -13.74 -0.70 3.68
CA GLY A 119 -12.89 -0.55 2.50
C GLY A 119 -13.61 0.19 1.37
N GLN A 120 -14.81 -0.24 1.02
CA GLN A 120 -15.64 0.40 -0.02
C GLN A 120 -15.94 1.85 0.32
N GLN A 121 -16.30 2.18 1.57
CA GLN A 121 -16.58 3.55 2.00
C GLN A 121 -15.37 4.46 1.85
N VAL A 122 -14.19 4.01 2.30
CA VAL A 122 -12.95 4.79 2.18
C VAL A 122 -12.62 5.06 0.71
N LEU A 123 -12.67 4.06 -0.15
CA LEU A 123 -12.34 4.22 -1.57
C LEU A 123 -13.39 5.05 -2.31
N SER A 124 -14.68 4.88 -2.00
CA SER A 124 -15.77 5.69 -2.55
C SER A 124 -15.60 7.17 -2.21
N SER A 125 -15.24 7.49 -0.97
CA SER A 125 -15.01 8.88 -0.53
C SER A 125 -13.86 9.55 -1.27
N VAL A 126 -12.79 8.81 -1.60
CA VAL A 126 -11.66 9.31 -2.39
C VAL A 126 -12.05 9.49 -3.85
N THR A 127 -12.77 8.52 -4.42
CA THR A 127 -13.23 8.55 -5.81
C THR A 127 -14.16 9.73 -6.07
N ALA A 128 -15.06 10.04 -5.14
CA ALA A 128 -15.98 11.17 -5.25
C ALA A 128 -15.29 12.54 -5.33
N ARG A 129 -14.04 12.66 -4.89
CA ARG A 129 -13.27 13.92 -4.96
C ARG A 129 -12.59 14.15 -6.30
N ILE A 130 -12.47 13.11 -7.16
CA ILE A 130 -11.73 13.19 -8.43
C ILE A 130 -12.21 14.35 -9.31
N PRO A 131 -13.51 14.59 -9.54
CA PRO A 131 -13.96 15.65 -10.45
C PRO A 131 -13.63 17.06 -9.94
N GLY A 132 -13.74 17.29 -8.61
CA GLY A 132 -13.36 18.56 -8.00
C GLY A 132 -11.85 18.80 -8.12
N ALA A 133 -11.06 17.83 -7.72
CA ALA A 133 -9.59 17.89 -7.83
C ALA A 133 -9.11 18.10 -9.28
N ALA A 134 -9.78 17.49 -10.27
CA ALA A 134 -9.47 17.69 -11.68
C ALA A 134 -9.64 19.16 -12.11
N GLY A 135 -10.74 19.80 -11.70
CA GLY A 135 -10.97 21.22 -12.00
C GLY A 135 -9.93 22.15 -11.37
N GLU A 136 -9.63 21.94 -10.08
CA GLU A 136 -8.59 22.69 -9.36
C GLU A 136 -7.23 22.54 -10.02
N LEU A 137 -6.90 21.33 -10.43
CA LEU A 137 -5.66 20.99 -11.05
C LEU A 137 -5.46 21.68 -12.39
N HIS A 138 -6.48 21.66 -13.26
CA HIS A 138 -6.47 22.37 -14.53
C HIS A 138 -6.24 23.86 -14.29
N SER A 139 -6.96 24.47 -13.34
CA SER A 139 -6.80 25.88 -12.99
C SER A 139 -5.40 26.20 -12.48
N GLN A 140 -4.83 25.37 -11.61
CA GLN A 140 -3.48 25.57 -11.07
C GLN A 140 -2.43 25.50 -12.19
N VAL A 141 -2.53 24.52 -13.09
CA VAL A 141 -1.59 24.38 -14.22
C VAL A 141 -1.70 25.58 -15.16
N THR A 142 -2.91 25.97 -15.54
CA THR A 142 -3.16 27.12 -16.42
C THR A 142 -2.61 28.41 -15.82
N THR A 143 -2.87 28.69 -14.54
CA THR A 143 -2.35 29.86 -13.82
C THR A 143 -0.82 29.88 -13.82
N GLN A 144 -0.17 28.72 -13.59
CA GLN A 144 1.29 28.64 -13.64
C GLN A 144 1.85 28.89 -15.04
N ILE A 145 1.17 28.44 -16.09
CA ILE A 145 1.58 28.69 -17.47
C ILE A 145 1.49 30.17 -17.79
N ILE A 146 0.36 30.82 -17.47
CA ILE A 146 0.15 32.25 -17.70
C ILE A 146 1.22 33.05 -16.95
N ALA A 147 1.40 32.79 -15.64
CA ALA A 147 2.39 33.52 -14.83
C ALA A 147 3.83 33.39 -15.35
N ARG A 148 4.18 32.24 -15.94
CA ARG A 148 5.52 32.01 -16.47
C ARG A 148 5.69 32.54 -17.89
N SER A 149 4.66 32.55 -18.71
CA SER A 149 4.69 33.08 -20.07
C SER A 149 4.61 34.60 -20.11
N SER A 150 4.07 35.27 -19.10
CA SER A 150 3.98 36.74 -18.97
C SER A 150 5.26 37.36 -18.38
N GLY A 151 6.19 36.56 -17.87
CA GLY A 151 7.44 37.04 -17.27
C GLY A 151 8.58 37.14 -18.28
N VAL A 152 9.61 37.93 -17.98
CA VAL A 152 10.81 38.21 -18.79
C VAL A 152 11.69 36.97 -19.07
N ARG A 153 11.30 35.77 -18.69
CA ARG A 153 12.06 34.55 -18.94
C ARG A 153 11.75 33.99 -20.32
N SER A 154 12.79 33.83 -21.12
CA SER A 154 12.76 33.18 -22.44
C SER A 154 12.27 31.73 -22.33
N GLY A 155 11.07 31.44 -22.84
CA GLY A 155 10.50 30.14 -22.95
C GLY A 155 9.12 30.20 -23.62
N THR A 156 8.76 29.15 -24.33
CA THR A 156 7.44 29.03 -24.96
C THR A 156 6.37 28.68 -23.92
N ARG A 157 5.09 28.94 -24.23
CA ARG A 157 3.99 28.44 -23.38
C ARG A 157 4.04 26.92 -23.24
N LEU A 158 4.52 26.21 -24.25
CA LEU A 158 4.69 24.75 -24.22
C LEU A 158 5.75 24.33 -23.18
N ASP A 159 6.87 25.08 -23.05
CA ASP A 159 7.89 24.84 -22.02
C ASP A 159 7.33 25.09 -20.62
N ALA A 160 6.54 26.15 -20.45
CA ALA A 160 5.86 26.45 -19.19
C ALA A 160 4.84 25.35 -18.83
N ALA A 161 4.10 24.83 -19.82
CA ALA A 161 3.17 23.71 -19.64
C ALA A 161 3.91 22.43 -19.21
N GLN A 162 5.03 22.10 -19.87
CA GLN A 162 5.84 20.94 -19.49
C GLN A 162 6.34 21.05 -18.04
N GLN A 163 6.84 22.21 -17.63
CA GLN A 163 7.30 22.42 -16.26
C GLN A 163 6.16 22.31 -15.24
N ALA A 164 4.97 22.85 -15.54
CA ALA A 164 3.80 22.75 -14.69
C ALA A 164 3.32 21.28 -14.56
N LEU A 165 3.29 20.52 -15.66
CA LEU A 165 2.95 19.10 -15.66
C LEU A 165 3.98 18.27 -14.88
N ASP A 166 5.27 18.58 -14.97
CA ASP A 166 6.32 17.89 -14.20
C ASP A 166 6.17 18.08 -12.68
N ILE A 167 5.81 19.30 -12.25
CA ILE A 167 5.54 19.58 -10.83
C ILE A 167 4.31 18.79 -10.36
N LEU A 168 3.29 18.78 -11.18
CA LEU A 168 2.02 18.13 -10.90
C LEU A 168 2.16 16.63 -10.77
N THR A 169 2.86 15.97 -11.69
CA THR A 169 3.04 14.52 -11.67
C THR A 169 3.74 14.02 -10.40
N LYS A 170 4.57 14.85 -9.77
CA LYS A 170 5.17 14.56 -8.47
C LYS A 170 4.17 14.66 -7.31
N ARG A 171 3.16 15.54 -7.42
CA ARG A 171 2.14 15.75 -6.37
C ARG A 171 0.97 14.77 -6.47
N GLY A 172 0.77 14.17 -7.64
CA GLY A 172 -0.41 13.36 -8.00
C GLY A 172 -1.62 14.21 -8.41
N VAL A 173 -2.52 13.61 -9.20
CA VAL A 173 -3.68 14.31 -9.79
C VAL A 173 -4.66 14.81 -8.73
N THR A 174 -4.79 14.12 -7.61
CA THR A 174 -5.80 14.44 -6.60
C THR A 174 -5.27 15.17 -5.37
N GLY A 175 -3.93 15.32 -5.25
CA GLY A 175 -3.34 16.03 -4.11
C GLY A 175 -3.93 15.61 -2.77
N PHE A 176 -4.27 14.31 -2.62
CA PHE A 176 -4.95 13.81 -1.43
C PHE A 176 -4.05 13.99 -0.21
N ARG A 177 -4.57 14.67 0.81
CA ARG A 177 -3.90 14.84 2.09
C ARG A 177 -4.54 13.93 3.12
N ASP A 178 -3.77 13.02 3.73
CA ASP A 178 -4.27 12.20 4.82
C ASP A 178 -4.39 12.98 6.13
N SER A 179 -4.96 12.36 7.17
CA SER A 179 -5.12 12.96 8.49
C SER A 179 -3.80 13.33 9.16
N ALA A 180 -2.68 12.73 8.74
CA ALA A 180 -1.32 13.07 9.19
C ALA A 180 -0.66 14.16 8.32
N GLY A 181 -1.39 14.78 7.39
CA GLY A 181 -0.90 15.85 6.53
C GLY A 181 -0.01 15.39 5.38
N ARG A 182 0.10 14.09 5.10
CA ARG A 182 0.93 13.54 4.02
C ARG A 182 0.21 13.66 2.69
N ASN A 183 0.92 14.14 1.67
CA ASN A 183 0.40 14.19 0.31
C ASN A 183 0.54 12.83 -0.37
N TRP A 184 -0.53 12.37 -0.98
CA TRP A 184 -0.59 11.10 -1.70
C TRP A 184 -1.08 11.32 -3.13
N SER A 185 -0.50 10.61 -4.10
CA SER A 185 -1.19 10.42 -5.38
C SER A 185 -2.35 9.41 -5.20
N LEU A 186 -3.34 9.50 -6.07
CA LEU A 186 -4.50 8.59 -6.03
C LEU A 186 -4.07 7.12 -6.00
N ALA A 187 -3.29 6.70 -6.98
CA ALA A 187 -2.81 5.31 -7.10
C ALA A 187 -2.00 4.87 -5.87
N SER A 188 -1.10 5.73 -5.35
CA SER A 188 -0.29 5.39 -4.18
C SER A 188 -1.13 5.22 -2.91
N TYR A 189 -2.15 6.06 -2.73
CA TYR A 189 -3.06 5.95 -1.60
C TYR A 189 -3.90 4.67 -1.67
N ILE A 190 -4.47 4.38 -2.84
CA ILE A 190 -5.26 3.16 -3.06
C ILE A 190 -4.41 1.91 -2.84
N GLU A 191 -3.20 1.87 -3.40
CA GLU A 191 -2.27 0.76 -3.18
C GLU A 191 -1.98 0.54 -1.69
N MET A 192 -1.63 1.60 -0.97
CA MET A 192 -1.36 1.51 0.47
C MET A 192 -2.59 1.00 1.24
N LYS A 193 -3.77 1.55 0.96
CA LYS A 193 -5.01 1.15 1.64
C LYS A 193 -5.41 -0.28 1.31
N SER A 194 -5.42 -0.65 0.03
CA SER A 194 -5.81 -1.99 -0.42
C SER A 194 -4.90 -3.06 0.17
N ARG A 195 -3.57 -2.87 0.10
CA ARG A 195 -2.62 -3.81 0.71
C ARG A 195 -2.76 -3.89 2.23
N THR A 196 -3.06 -2.77 2.89
CA THR A 196 -3.26 -2.75 4.35
C THR A 196 -4.49 -3.56 4.74
N ILE A 197 -5.63 -3.33 4.07
CA ILE A 197 -6.89 -4.07 4.35
C ILE A 197 -6.69 -5.57 4.08
N VAL A 198 -6.12 -5.94 2.94
CA VAL A 198 -5.85 -7.34 2.58
C VAL A 198 -4.95 -8.02 3.60
N ASN A 199 -3.86 -7.39 4.03
CA ASN A 199 -2.95 -7.97 5.04
C ASN A 199 -3.61 -8.06 6.44
N GLN A 200 -4.50 -7.15 6.78
CA GLN A 200 -5.26 -7.22 8.03
C GLN A 200 -6.24 -8.38 8.00
N GLU A 201 -6.98 -8.54 6.90
CA GLU A 201 -7.95 -9.63 6.76
C GLU A 201 -7.29 -11.01 6.64
N LEU A 202 -6.15 -11.11 5.94
CA LEU A 202 -5.34 -12.33 5.91
C LEU A 202 -4.96 -12.77 7.33
N ARG A 203 -4.46 -11.84 8.14
CA ARG A 203 -4.06 -12.10 9.53
C ARG A 203 -5.28 -12.40 10.41
N GLN A 204 -6.38 -11.68 10.23
CA GLN A 204 -7.62 -11.91 10.99
C GLN A 204 -8.20 -13.28 10.68
N GLY A 205 -8.27 -13.69 9.40
CA GLY A 205 -8.72 -15.01 9.00
C GLY A 205 -7.89 -16.13 9.64
N HIS A 206 -6.56 -15.96 9.64
CA HIS A 206 -5.63 -16.90 10.27
C HIS A 206 -5.84 -17.00 11.79
N THR A 207 -5.87 -15.86 12.49
CA THR A 207 -6.02 -15.87 13.96
C THR A 207 -7.40 -16.31 14.42
N ASP A 208 -8.47 -15.96 13.70
CA ASP A 208 -9.83 -16.44 13.99
C ASP A 208 -9.92 -17.96 13.82
N ARG A 209 -9.23 -18.51 12.79
CA ARG A 209 -9.22 -19.97 12.59
C ARG A 209 -8.44 -20.71 13.67
N LEU A 210 -7.33 -20.15 14.14
CA LEU A 210 -6.61 -20.71 15.30
C LEU A 210 -7.50 -20.74 16.55
N LEU A 211 -8.23 -19.66 16.83
CA LEU A 211 -9.20 -19.59 17.94
C LEU A 211 -10.32 -20.62 17.80
N GLU A 212 -10.90 -20.80 16.62
CA GLU A 212 -11.92 -21.82 16.33
C GLU A 212 -11.41 -23.25 16.64
N ARG A 213 -10.10 -23.46 16.51
CA ARG A 213 -9.45 -24.74 16.78
C ARG A 213 -8.89 -24.88 18.20
N GLY A 214 -9.16 -23.90 19.08
CA GLY A 214 -8.73 -23.92 20.48
C GLY A 214 -7.31 -23.46 20.72
N HIS A 215 -6.67 -22.78 19.75
CA HIS A 215 -5.33 -22.22 19.88
C HIS A 215 -5.41 -20.70 20.11
N ASN A 216 -5.02 -20.26 21.29
CA ASN A 216 -5.09 -18.85 21.72
C ASN A 216 -3.75 -18.13 21.73
N LEU A 217 -2.64 -18.79 21.40
CA LEU A 217 -1.30 -18.24 21.42
C LEU A 217 -0.67 -18.30 20.02
N VAL A 218 0.05 -17.24 19.67
CA VAL A 218 0.82 -17.16 18.43
C VAL A 218 2.24 -16.65 18.72
N VAL A 219 3.19 -17.03 17.88
CA VAL A 219 4.54 -16.46 17.85
C VAL A 219 4.71 -15.61 16.60
N VAL A 220 5.32 -14.43 16.76
CA VAL A 220 5.56 -13.49 15.67
C VAL A 220 6.80 -13.92 14.89
N SER A 221 6.70 -13.94 13.55
CA SER A 221 7.83 -14.22 12.67
C SER A 221 8.91 -13.13 12.78
N SER A 222 10.11 -13.46 12.33
CA SER A 222 11.18 -12.48 12.10
C SER A 222 11.48 -12.38 10.60
N HIS A 223 11.98 -11.25 10.18
CA HIS A 223 12.52 -11.07 8.84
C HIS A 223 13.68 -10.06 8.86
N SER A 224 14.50 -10.07 7.82
CA SER A 224 15.59 -9.09 7.69
C SER A 224 15.05 -7.67 7.61
N ASN A 225 15.71 -6.75 8.31
CA ASN A 225 15.44 -5.31 8.29
C ASN A 225 14.00 -4.93 8.75
N PRO A 226 13.54 -5.37 9.94
CA PRO A 226 12.21 -5.05 10.43
C PRO A 226 12.06 -3.56 10.72
N ALA A 227 10.83 -3.06 10.61
CA ALA A 227 10.54 -1.71 11.07
C ALA A 227 10.72 -1.63 12.60
N PRO A 228 11.28 -0.52 13.14
CA PRO A 228 11.53 -0.39 14.58
C PRO A 228 10.30 -0.62 15.47
N VAL A 229 9.10 -0.30 14.94
CA VAL A 229 7.83 -0.50 15.66
C VAL A 229 7.43 -1.97 15.76
N CYS A 230 7.86 -2.83 14.84
CA CYS A 230 7.55 -4.27 14.85
C CYS A 230 8.64 -5.11 15.52
N GLN A 231 9.88 -4.67 15.48
CA GLN A 231 11.04 -5.39 15.98
C GLN A 231 10.89 -5.89 17.44
N PRO A 232 10.28 -5.16 18.39
CA PRO A 232 10.10 -5.63 19.77
C PRO A 232 9.16 -6.84 19.91
N PHE A 233 8.42 -7.18 18.87
CA PHE A 233 7.46 -8.31 18.85
C PHE A 233 8.03 -9.55 18.16
N GLU A 234 9.13 -9.44 17.41
CA GLU A 234 9.71 -10.59 16.71
C GLU A 234 10.12 -11.70 17.69
N GLY A 235 9.74 -12.94 17.35
CA GLY A 235 10.00 -14.11 18.19
C GLY A 235 9.20 -14.15 19.51
N GLN A 236 8.37 -13.16 19.78
CA GLN A 236 7.59 -13.06 21.00
C GLN A 236 6.23 -13.74 20.87
N ILE A 237 5.69 -14.18 22.00
CA ILE A 237 4.35 -14.79 22.06
C ILE A 237 3.32 -13.68 22.30
N LEU A 238 2.27 -13.69 21.48
CA LEU A 238 1.09 -12.87 21.64
C LEU A 238 -0.13 -13.75 21.91
N SER A 239 -1.08 -13.25 22.71
CA SER A 239 -2.36 -13.93 22.94
C SER A 239 -3.45 -13.37 22.04
N LEU A 240 -4.40 -14.22 21.71
CA LEU A 240 -5.58 -13.89 20.90
C LEU A 240 -6.83 -13.66 21.75
N ASP A 241 -6.83 -14.11 23.02
CA ASP A 241 -7.97 -14.10 23.94
C ASP A 241 -7.89 -13.07 25.07
N GLY A 242 -6.80 -12.30 25.14
CA GLY A 242 -6.64 -11.22 26.12
C GLY A 242 -5.68 -11.55 27.28
N GLU A 243 -5.15 -12.75 27.38
CA GLU A 243 -4.22 -13.14 28.44
C GLU A 243 -2.82 -12.54 28.22
N THR A 244 -2.15 -12.09 29.29
CA THR A 244 -0.78 -11.53 29.22
C THR A 244 0.05 -11.96 30.45
N GLY A 245 1.37 -11.74 30.38
CA GLY A 245 2.28 -12.05 31.48
C GLY A 245 2.80 -13.49 31.42
N THR A 246 3.23 -14.02 32.57
CA THR A 246 3.79 -15.37 32.67
C THR A 246 2.73 -16.34 33.18
N VAL A 247 2.43 -17.34 32.38
CA VAL A 247 1.42 -18.36 32.64
C VAL A 247 2.04 -19.76 32.66
N ILE A 248 1.41 -20.68 33.37
CA ILE A 248 1.79 -22.09 33.36
C ILE A 248 0.84 -22.84 32.44
N ARG A 249 1.39 -23.62 31.49
CA ARG A 249 0.63 -24.39 30.51
C ARG A 249 1.05 -25.85 30.51
N PRO A 250 0.14 -26.78 30.21
CA PRO A 250 0.50 -28.16 29.95
C PRO A 250 1.54 -28.24 28.83
N ASN A 251 2.51 -29.12 28.97
CA ASN A 251 3.50 -29.38 27.95
C ASN A 251 2.91 -30.34 26.90
N ALA A 252 2.76 -29.88 25.67
CA ALA A 252 2.19 -30.68 24.58
C ALA A 252 3.06 -31.89 24.16
N THR A 253 4.34 -31.88 24.53
CA THR A 253 5.26 -33.00 24.26
C THR A 253 5.38 -33.98 25.43
N GLY A 254 4.54 -33.77 26.49
CA GLY A 254 4.57 -34.59 27.74
C GLY A 254 5.55 -34.03 28.78
N GLY A 255 5.46 -34.56 29.99
CA GLY A 255 6.28 -34.14 31.12
C GLY A 255 5.66 -32.97 31.92
N ASN A 256 6.54 -32.19 32.60
CA ASN A 256 6.12 -31.10 33.47
C ASN A 256 5.54 -29.93 32.70
N ALA A 257 4.59 -29.22 33.31
CA ALA A 257 4.05 -27.97 32.78
C ALA A 257 5.16 -26.93 32.53
N VAL A 258 4.98 -26.14 31.48
CA VAL A 258 5.96 -25.15 31.04
C VAL A 258 5.51 -23.72 31.36
N LYS A 259 6.46 -22.86 31.66
CA LYS A 259 6.24 -21.41 31.80
C LYS A 259 6.23 -20.78 30.41
N VAL A 260 5.16 -20.05 30.09
CA VAL A 260 4.99 -19.32 28.84
C VAL A 260 4.93 -17.84 29.16
N LYS A 261 5.83 -17.05 28.60
CA LYS A 261 5.85 -15.58 28.75
C LYS A 261 5.11 -14.94 27.58
N ILE A 262 3.89 -14.49 27.82
CA ILE A 262 3.08 -13.78 26.83
C ILE A 262 3.45 -12.30 26.89
N LYS A 263 3.97 -11.77 25.78
CA LYS A 263 4.47 -10.38 25.68
C LYS A 263 3.34 -9.36 25.72
N ALA A 264 2.28 -9.62 24.99
CA ALA A 264 1.11 -8.75 24.85
C ALA A 264 -0.05 -9.53 24.23
N THR A 265 -1.23 -8.94 24.22
CA THR A 265 -2.31 -9.40 23.35
C THR A 265 -2.06 -8.95 21.91
N MET A 266 -2.64 -9.64 20.91
CA MET A 266 -2.60 -9.20 19.51
C MET A 266 -3.19 -7.79 19.35
N ARG A 267 -4.22 -7.45 20.11
CA ARG A 267 -4.84 -6.11 20.13
C ARG A 267 -3.88 -5.04 20.64
N GLU A 268 -3.20 -5.28 21.76
CA GLU A 268 -2.19 -4.34 22.31
C GLU A 268 -1.02 -4.18 21.34
N ALA A 269 -0.50 -5.26 20.78
CA ALA A 269 0.58 -5.21 19.79
C ALA A 269 0.16 -4.37 18.56
N THR A 270 -1.06 -4.57 18.04
CA THR A 270 -1.60 -3.79 16.93
C THR A 270 -1.76 -2.31 17.29
N SER A 271 -2.24 -2.00 18.50
CA SER A 271 -2.35 -0.62 18.98
C SER A 271 -0.98 0.05 19.15
N ALA A 272 0.07 -0.72 19.47
CA ALA A 272 1.46 -0.26 19.52
C ALA A 272 2.12 -0.16 18.14
N GLY A 273 1.39 -0.46 17.05
CA GLY A 273 1.83 -0.31 15.66
C GLY A 273 2.31 -1.59 14.98
N PHE A 274 2.23 -2.74 15.63
CA PHE A 274 2.47 -4.02 14.96
C PHE A 274 1.48 -4.23 13.81
N GLY A 275 1.98 -4.74 12.70
CA GLY A 275 1.12 -4.92 11.52
C GLY A 275 0.80 -3.62 10.79
N HIS A 276 1.66 -2.60 10.90
CA HIS A 276 1.58 -1.32 10.17
C HIS A 276 1.44 -1.51 8.64
N PRO A 277 1.05 -0.49 7.87
CA PRO A 277 1.02 -0.57 6.41
C PRO A 277 2.35 -1.08 5.83
N ASN A 278 2.27 -2.09 4.95
CA ASN A 278 3.42 -2.81 4.37
C ASN A 278 4.27 -3.62 5.37
N CYS A 279 3.73 -3.99 6.52
CA CYS A 279 4.35 -4.92 7.42
C CYS A 279 4.49 -6.29 6.76
N SER A 280 5.67 -6.92 6.87
CA SER A 280 5.95 -8.27 6.34
C SER A 280 5.90 -9.35 7.42
N HIS A 281 5.58 -9.00 8.66
CA HIS A 281 5.48 -9.97 9.75
C HIS A 281 4.24 -10.85 9.61
N ALA A 282 4.45 -12.11 9.82
CA ALA A 282 3.44 -13.15 9.98
C ALA A 282 3.32 -13.58 11.44
N VAL A 283 2.30 -14.36 11.74
CA VAL A 283 2.17 -15.06 13.01
C VAL A 283 1.91 -16.54 12.74
N THR A 284 2.36 -17.40 13.64
CA THR A 284 2.16 -18.85 13.59
C THR A 284 1.60 -19.32 14.92
N GLY A 285 0.76 -20.34 14.93
CA GLY A 285 0.24 -20.93 16.16
C GLY A 285 1.38 -21.34 17.09
N TYR A 286 1.26 -20.99 18.38
CA TYR A 286 2.22 -21.38 19.40
C TYR A 286 1.63 -22.46 20.31
N VAL A 287 2.32 -23.59 20.43
CA VAL A 287 1.96 -24.70 21.32
C VAL A 287 3.01 -24.85 22.41
N PRO A 288 2.63 -24.70 23.70
CA PRO A 288 3.55 -24.79 24.82
C PRO A 288 4.31 -26.12 24.85
N GLY A 289 5.62 -26.05 25.00
CA GLY A 289 6.51 -27.23 24.99
C GLY A 289 6.93 -27.74 23.62
N ALA A 290 6.19 -27.41 22.56
CA ALA A 290 6.49 -27.84 21.18
C ALA A 290 7.05 -26.70 20.32
N SER A 291 6.47 -25.51 20.42
CA SER A 291 6.93 -24.32 19.69
C SER A 291 8.07 -23.62 20.41
N ARG A 292 8.92 -22.92 19.62
CA ARG A 292 10.07 -22.18 20.16
C ARG A 292 9.88 -20.69 19.96
N THR A 293 10.33 -19.91 20.91
CA THR A 293 10.57 -18.47 20.77
C THR A 293 12.02 -18.23 20.39
N PHE A 294 12.30 -17.05 19.85
CA PHE A 294 13.66 -16.64 19.49
C PHE A 294 13.86 -15.16 19.77
N GLU A 295 15.10 -14.74 19.87
CA GLU A 295 15.48 -13.34 19.99
C GLU A 295 16.06 -12.85 18.67
N THR A 296 15.74 -11.62 18.30
CA THR A 296 16.26 -10.95 17.11
C THR A 296 17.12 -9.77 17.50
N LYS A 297 18.13 -9.48 16.70
CA LYS A 297 18.96 -8.29 16.87
C LYS A 297 18.43 -7.18 15.97
N PRO A 298 18.33 -5.93 16.49
CA PRO A 298 18.03 -4.78 15.64
C PRO A 298 19.09 -4.61 14.55
N ASP A 299 18.64 -4.29 13.34
CA ASP A 299 19.49 -3.88 12.22
C ASP A 299 19.03 -2.52 11.66
N PRO A 300 19.39 -1.41 12.31
CA PRO A 300 19.01 -0.07 11.87
C PRO A 300 19.61 0.30 10.52
N GLU A 301 20.82 -0.17 10.20
CA GLU A 301 21.51 0.13 8.93
C GLU A 301 20.82 -0.59 7.77
N GLY A 302 20.51 -1.87 7.91
CA GLY A 302 19.76 -2.63 6.93
C GLY A 302 18.34 -2.09 6.74
N TYR A 303 17.68 -1.64 7.82
CA TYR A 303 16.40 -0.94 7.71
C TYR A 303 16.53 0.35 6.91
N ALA A 304 17.52 1.21 7.20
CA ALA A 304 17.77 2.45 6.48
C ALA A 304 18.07 2.18 4.99
N ALA A 305 18.88 1.18 4.68
CA ALA A 305 19.18 0.76 3.32
C ALA A 305 17.90 0.32 2.56
N THR A 306 17.03 -0.45 3.23
CA THR A 306 15.72 -0.84 2.67
C THR A 306 14.81 0.36 2.42
N GLN A 307 14.77 1.34 3.33
CA GLN A 307 13.99 2.57 3.13
C GLN A 307 14.51 3.40 1.96
N LYS A 308 15.84 3.48 1.79
CA LYS A 308 16.46 4.13 0.63
C LYS A 308 16.12 3.42 -0.68
N GLN A 309 16.16 2.08 -0.72
CA GLN A 309 15.70 1.32 -1.89
C GLN A 309 14.24 1.67 -2.24
N ARG A 310 13.33 1.70 -1.25
CA ARG A 310 11.93 2.08 -1.46
C ARG A 310 11.77 3.52 -1.98
N ALA A 311 12.62 4.45 -1.53
CA ALA A 311 12.64 5.81 -2.06
C ALA A 311 13.06 5.83 -3.54
N MET A 312 14.12 5.10 -3.90
CA MET A 312 14.57 4.98 -5.29
C MET A 312 13.52 4.33 -6.20
N GLU A 313 12.81 3.32 -5.72
CA GLU A 313 11.68 2.70 -6.44
C GLU A 313 10.55 3.72 -6.70
N ARG A 314 10.23 4.59 -5.72
CA ARG A 314 9.26 5.68 -5.90
C ARG A 314 9.74 6.70 -6.94
N ASP A 315 10.99 7.12 -6.87
CA ASP A 315 11.58 8.08 -7.83
C ASP A 315 11.53 7.57 -9.27
N ILE A 316 11.76 6.27 -9.48
CA ILE A 316 11.62 5.63 -10.80
C ILE A 316 10.17 5.71 -11.28
N ARG A 317 9.19 5.42 -10.42
CA ARG A 317 7.76 5.52 -10.78
C ARG A 317 7.33 6.94 -11.09
N ASP A 318 7.79 7.91 -10.32
CA ASP A 318 7.50 9.32 -10.57
C ASP A 318 8.08 9.78 -11.92
N THR A 319 9.29 9.33 -12.26
CA THR A 319 9.87 9.59 -13.58
C THR A 319 9.08 8.92 -14.70
N ARG A 320 8.55 7.71 -14.50
CA ARG A 320 7.65 7.04 -15.48
C ARG A 320 6.32 7.78 -15.64
N LYS A 321 5.73 8.28 -14.55
CA LYS A 321 4.52 9.13 -14.62
C LYS A 321 4.80 10.41 -15.42
N GLN A 322 5.92 11.08 -15.15
CA GLN A 322 6.32 12.26 -15.92
C GLN A 322 6.51 11.93 -17.42
N GLN A 323 7.09 10.77 -17.72
CA GLN A 323 7.29 10.32 -19.10
C GLN A 323 5.95 10.07 -19.83
N ALA A 324 4.94 9.55 -19.13
CA ALA A 324 3.61 9.30 -19.70
C ALA A 324 2.88 10.59 -20.10
N VAL A 325 3.20 11.73 -19.46
CA VAL A 325 2.55 13.03 -19.72
C VAL A 325 3.50 14.06 -20.33
N ALA A 326 4.69 13.66 -20.77
CA ALA A 326 5.64 14.56 -21.40
C ALA A 326 5.13 15.02 -22.77
N VAL A 327 4.98 16.34 -22.92
CA VAL A 327 4.41 16.97 -24.11
C VAL A 327 5.48 17.40 -25.13
N THR A 328 6.77 17.44 -24.73
CA THR A 328 7.87 17.79 -25.62
C THR A 328 8.80 16.61 -25.93
N PRO A 329 9.29 16.45 -27.19
CA PRO A 329 10.26 15.39 -27.53
C PRO A 329 11.57 15.48 -26.75
N GLN A 330 12.02 16.70 -26.43
CA GLN A 330 13.21 16.92 -25.61
C GLN A 330 12.99 16.32 -24.20
N ARG A 331 11.87 16.65 -23.57
CA ARG A 331 11.57 16.15 -22.21
C ARG A 331 11.45 14.63 -22.17
N LYS A 332 10.87 14.00 -23.19
CA LYS A 332 10.82 12.53 -23.30
C LYS A 332 12.22 11.93 -23.28
N ARG A 333 13.17 12.52 -24.02
CA ARG A 333 14.57 12.05 -24.05
C ARG A 333 15.28 12.23 -22.70
N GLU A 334 15.11 13.38 -22.06
CA GLU A 334 15.68 13.66 -20.72
C GLU A 334 15.18 12.68 -19.68
N LEU A 335 13.86 12.39 -19.66
CA LEU A 335 13.26 11.44 -18.73
C LEU A 335 13.71 10.00 -19.00
N ALA A 336 13.91 9.62 -20.27
CA ALA A 336 14.47 8.31 -20.61
C ALA A 336 15.93 8.16 -20.11
N ALA A 337 16.75 9.19 -20.27
CA ALA A 337 18.13 9.21 -19.74
C ALA A 337 18.12 9.13 -18.20
N ARG A 338 17.25 9.89 -17.53
CA ARG A 338 17.06 9.84 -16.08
C ARG A 338 16.65 8.46 -15.58
N LEU A 339 15.71 7.79 -16.23
CA LEU A 339 15.31 6.42 -15.91
C LEU A 339 16.49 5.45 -15.97
N LYS A 340 17.35 5.57 -16.99
CA LYS A 340 18.56 4.75 -17.13
C LYS A 340 19.49 4.95 -15.94
N GLN A 341 19.74 6.20 -15.55
CA GLN A 341 20.58 6.54 -14.39
C GLN A 341 19.99 6.02 -13.08
N GLN A 342 18.68 6.21 -12.85
CA GLN A 342 18.01 5.73 -11.65
C GLN A 342 18.06 4.20 -11.53
N ARG A 343 17.88 3.48 -12.64
CA ARG A 343 18.01 2.01 -12.67
C ARG A 343 19.42 1.52 -12.38
N ALA A 344 20.45 2.23 -12.83
CA ALA A 344 21.82 1.93 -12.49
C ALA A 344 22.09 2.19 -11.00
N ALA A 345 21.60 3.32 -10.47
CA ALA A 345 21.77 3.69 -9.07
C ALA A 345 21.11 2.69 -8.11
N ILE A 346 19.87 2.24 -8.39
CA ILE A 346 19.22 1.24 -7.54
C ILE A 346 19.91 -0.12 -7.63
N ALA A 347 20.44 -0.50 -8.80
CA ALA A 347 21.22 -1.74 -8.93
C ALA A 347 22.51 -1.69 -8.09
N ALA A 348 23.23 -0.57 -8.12
CA ALA A 348 24.42 -0.38 -7.29
C ALA A 348 24.07 -0.41 -5.78
N HIS A 349 23.01 0.30 -5.39
CA HIS A 349 22.57 0.33 -3.99
C HIS A 349 22.18 -1.06 -3.46
N THR A 350 21.40 -1.84 -4.23
CA THR A 350 21.01 -3.19 -3.82
C THR A 350 22.20 -4.14 -3.74
N ALA A 351 23.18 -4.03 -4.65
CA ALA A 351 24.41 -4.81 -4.59
C ALA A 351 25.28 -4.44 -3.38
N GLN A 352 25.41 -3.14 -3.06
CA GLN A 352 26.21 -2.65 -1.93
C GLN A 352 25.67 -3.13 -0.57
N HIS A 353 24.36 -3.26 -0.41
CA HIS A 353 23.70 -3.58 0.86
C HIS A 353 23.12 -5.01 0.91
N ASP A 354 23.49 -5.87 -0.03
CA ASP A 354 22.95 -7.24 -0.16
C ASP A 354 21.41 -7.30 -0.12
N LEU A 355 20.78 -6.35 -0.80
CA LEU A 355 19.31 -6.26 -0.88
C LEU A 355 18.80 -6.91 -2.17
N LYS A 356 17.68 -7.60 -2.06
CA LYS A 356 17.00 -8.14 -3.24
C LYS A 356 16.37 -7.00 -4.05
N ARG A 357 16.84 -6.80 -5.30
CA ARG A 357 16.18 -5.91 -6.23
C ARG A 357 14.79 -6.44 -6.60
N ARG A 358 13.80 -5.55 -6.67
CA ARG A 358 12.39 -5.87 -6.97
C ARG A 358 11.89 -5.05 -8.16
N PRO A 359 12.20 -5.45 -9.42
CA PRO A 359 11.86 -4.67 -10.62
C PRO A 359 10.36 -4.43 -10.81
N ASN A 360 9.52 -5.31 -10.28
CA ASN A 360 8.07 -5.11 -10.24
C ASN A 360 7.68 -3.82 -9.49
N ARG A 361 8.39 -3.45 -8.41
CA ARG A 361 8.17 -2.22 -7.65
C ARG A 361 8.58 -0.94 -8.36
N GLU A 362 9.31 -1.05 -9.45
CA GLU A 362 9.68 0.06 -10.33
C GLU A 362 8.61 0.34 -11.39
N ARG A 363 7.57 -0.50 -11.52
CA ARG A 363 6.48 -0.37 -12.49
C ARG A 363 5.38 0.54 -11.96
N LEU A 364 4.58 1.08 -12.87
CA LEU A 364 3.28 1.68 -12.56
C LEU A 364 2.24 0.55 -12.44
N GLY A 365 1.27 0.70 -11.56
CA GLY A 365 0.28 -0.34 -11.27
C GLY A 365 0.70 -1.30 -10.15
N ALA A 366 0.08 -2.45 -10.13
CA ALA A 366 0.30 -3.51 -9.14
C ALA A 366 1.74 -4.08 -9.21
N ARG A 367 2.26 -4.53 -8.06
CA ARG A 367 3.69 -4.85 -7.86
C ARG A 367 3.89 -6.07 -6.96
#